data_251609e5793d6e7ef760071db423d635
#
_entry.id   251609e5793d6e7ef760071db423d635
#
_cell.length_a   1.000
_cell.length_b   1.000
_cell.length_c   1.000
_cell.angle_alpha   90.00
_cell.angle_beta   90.00
_cell.angle_gamma   90.00
#
_symmetry.space_group_name_H-M   'P 1'
#
loop_
_entity.id
_entity.type
_entity.pdbx_description
1 polymer ?
#
loop_
_entity_poly.entity_id
_entity_poly.type
_entity_poly.pdbx_seq_one_letter_code
_entity_poly.pdbx_strand_id
1 'polypeptide(L)'
;MDLFESVPNFSEGRRRGVIDAIAAASSPAYELDVDPDPDHNRVVVSVCAGQTKIIDGLMGAISAAVERIDLGSHSGVHPRVGAADVVPIIPLGDTSLEAAREAAHAVGRRVWAELQVPVYFYGHGEGATLADIRAGRSRPDLGGPELHSTAGAVCVGARRGLLAFNVILYDTDMVAARALARAMRESSAGLRGVQALAFELPGSRVQLSMNLFRLNETTPAEVIAELQRRGVEMGAEQVVGLSPALAATPAADGRLLEGRMASAAAAEGSRRCADRRDEEHAALAVRLAAEAEALARLPADQDAILGGAERAAALVRVLKVAGVLDDELQSILGAAARGFRAAVGPATEGIYRARVNALDARLA
;
A
#
# COMPACT_ATOMS: atom_id res chain seq x y z
N MET A 1 -12.91 -8.57 -13.66
CA MET A 1 -13.08 -8.68 -12.19
C MET A 1 -12.50 -7.45 -11.55
N ASP A 2 -13.25 -6.81 -10.63
CA ASP A 2 -12.72 -5.70 -9.86
C ASP A 2 -11.65 -6.18 -8.90
N LEU A 3 -10.53 -5.46 -8.88
CA LEU A 3 -9.37 -5.74 -8.04
C LEU A 3 -9.01 -4.49 -7.25
N PHE A 4 -8.73 -4.67 -5.97
CA PHE A 4 -8.42 -3.59 -5.06
C PHE A 4 -7.12 -3.84 -4.29
N GLU A 5 -6.37 -2.79 -4.06
CA GLU A 5 -5.40 -2.69 -2.98
C GLU A 5 -6.07 -1.98 -1.79
N SER A 6 -5.70 -2.35 -0.59
CA SER A 6 -5.93 -1.55 0.59
C SER A 6 -4.67 -1.45 1.42
N VAL A 7 -4.44 -0.27 1.99
CA VAL A 7 -3.28 0.03 2.84
C VAL A 7 -3.75 0.58 4.20
N PRO A 8 -4.54 -0.21 4.96
CA PRO A 8 -5.03 0.23 6.25
C PRO A 8 -3.90 0.57 7.20
N ASN A 9 -4.13 1.63 7.95
CA ASN A 9 -3.21 2.13 8.95
C ASN A 9 -3.80 1.89 10.33
N PHE A 10 -3.05 1.19 11.18
CA PHE A 10 -3.44 0.87 12.55
C PHE A 10 -2.57 1.59 13.56
N SER A 11 -3.14 1.99 14.69
CA SER A 11 -2.46 2.72 15.76
C SER A 11 -1.65 1.77 16.65
N GLU A 12 -0.72 1.03 16.07
CA GLU A 12 0.21 0.13 16.73
C GLU A 12 1.47 -0.07 15.88
N GLY A 13 2.63 0.26 16.40
CA GLY A 13 3.90 0.10 15.69
C GLY A 13 4.98 -0.59 16.53
N ARG A 14 4.65 -1.02 17.76
CA ARG A 14 5.62 -1.47 18.75
C ARG A 14 5.37 -2.90 19.26
N ARG A 15 4.12 -3.28 19.49
CA ARG A 15 3.76 -4.60 20.02
C ARG A 15 3.63 -5.62 18.90
N ARG A 16 4.73 -6.33 18.61
CA ARG A 16 4.82 -7.27 17.48
C ARG A 16 3.64 -8.26 17.43
N GLY A 17 3.27 -8.86 18.57
CA GLY A 17 2.15 -9.81 18.60
C GLY A 17 0.78 -9.20 18.22
N VAL A 18 0.57 -7.90 18.46
CA VAL A 18 -0.65 -7.20 18.02
C VAL A 18 -0.59 -6.94 16.51
N ILE A 19 0.56 -6.51 16.01
CA ILE A 19 0.79 -6.30 14.59
C ILE A 19 0.55 -7.59 13.80
N ASP A 20 1.16 -8.70 14.24
CA ASP A 20 1.03 -10.02 13.61
C ASP A 20 -0.43 -10.52 13.64
N ALA A 21 -1.16 -10.27 14.74
CA ALA A 21 -2.57 -10.63 14.84
C ALA A 21 -3.47 -9.83 13.86
N ILE A 22 -3.21 -8.53 13.71
CA ILE A 22 -3.92 -7.68 12.74
C ILE A 22 -3.63 -8.13 11.31
N ALA A 23 -2.36 -8.37 10.99
CA ALA A 23 -1.93 -8.82 9.67
C ALA A 23 -2.56 -10.19 9.32
N ALA A 24 -2.47 -11.18 10.20
CA ALA A 24 -3.07 -12.49 10.00
C ALA A 24 -4.60 -12.44 9.84
N ALA A 25 -5.28 -11.53 10.54
CA ALA A 25 -6.72 -11.34 10.45
C ALA A 25 -7.16 -10.70 9.10
N SER A 26 -6.25 -10.17 8.30
CA SER A 26 -6.56 -9.64 6.96
C SER A 26 -6.90 -10.74 5.93
N SER A 27 -6.69 -12.02 6.25
CA SER A 27 -7.20 -13.13 5.44
C SER A 27 -8.75 -13.05 5.31
N PRO A 28 -9.35 -13.31 4.14
CA PRO A 28 -8.79 -13.99 2.96
C PRO A 28 -8.15 -13.06 1.90
N ALA A 29 -7.93 -11.76 2.16
CA ALA A 29 -7.16 -10.93 1.25
C ALA A 29 -5.68 -11.37 1.23
N TYR A 30 -5.01 -11.13 0.11
CA TYR A 30 -3.58 -11.46 -0.03
C TYR A 30 -2.75 -10.36 0.64
N GLU A 31 -2.02 -10.72 1.69
CA GLU A 31 -1.05 -9.84 2.33
C GLU A 31 0.12 -9.56 1.38
N LEU A 32 0.42 -8.28 1.20
CA LEU A 32 1.52 -7.81 0.37
C LEU A 32 2.70 -7.31 1.20
N ASP A 33 2.41 -6.61 2.30
CA ASP A 33 3.43 -6.01 3.16
C ASP A 33 2.88 -5.67 4.55
N VAL A 34 3.76 -5.70 5.56
CA VAL A 34 3.50 -5.22 6.92
C VAL A 34 4.63 -4.29 7.32
N ASP A 35 4.35 -2.99 7.44
CA ASP A 35 5.32 -1.93 7.66
C ASP A 35 5.08 -1.20 9.00
N PRO A 36 5.67 -1.68 10.11
CA PRO A 36 5.56 -1.05 11.41
C PRO A 36 6.53 0.13 11.55
N ASP A 37 6.04 1.23 12.11
CA ASP A 37 6.83 2.40 12.48
C ASP A 37 6.72 2.64 13.99
N PRO A 38 7.76 2.30 14.78
CA PRO A 38 7.75 2.49 16.23
C PRO A 38 7.84 3.94 16.66
N ASP A 39 8.41 4.85 15.85
CA ASP A 39 8.50 6.28 16.15
C ASP A 39 7.10 6.93 16.07
N HIS A 40 6.38 6.64 15.00
CA HIS A 40 4.99 7.06 14.83
C HIS A 40 3.99 6.21 15.64
N ASN A 41 4.42 5.07 16.15
CA ASN A 41 3.60 4.03 16.78
C ASN A 41 2.39 3.70 15.90
N ARG A 42 2.67 3.22 14.69
CA ARG A 42 1.72 2.97 13.63
C ARG A 42 2.20 1.81 12.76
N VAL A 43 1.31 1.03 12.21
CA VAL A 43 1.62 0.03 11.18
C VAL A 43 0.74 0.23 9.97
N VAL A 44 1.33 0.04 8.79
CA VAL A 44 0.62 -0.10 7.52
C VAL A 44 0.60 -1.58 7.16
N VAL A 45 -0.59 -2.13 6.92
CA VAL A 45 -0.76 -3.48 6.39
C VAL A 45 -1.28 -3.37 4.97
N SER A 46 -0.49 -3.75 3.99
CA SER A 46 -0.88 -3.70 2.57
C SER A 46 -1.46 -5.03 2.14
N VAL A 47 -2.64 -5.01 1.54
CA VAL A 47 -3.34 -6.20 1.06
C VAL A 47 -3.93 -5.96 -0.34
N CYS A 48 -4.11 -7.03 -1.14
CA CYS A 48 -4.89 -6.95 -2.38
C CYS A 48 -5.85 -8.13 -2.49
N ALA A 49 -7.00 -7.91 -3.12
CA ALA A 49 -7.95 -8.97 -3.48
C ALA A 49 -9.08 -8.43 -4.36
N GLY A 50 -9.92 -9.34 -4.87
CA GLY A 50 -11.25 -9.01 -5.39
C GLY A 50 -12.21 -8.55 -4.29
N GLN A 51 -13.35 -8.02 -4.70
CA GLN A 51 -14.27 -7.27 -3.82
C GLN A 51 -14.68 -8.01 -2.54
N THR A 52 -15.08 -9.27 -2.63
CA THR A 52 -15.54 -10.02 -1.45
C THR A 52 -14.41 -10.22 -0.45
N LYS A 53 -13.26 -10.70 -0.92
CA LYS A 53 -12.12 -10.99 -0.03
C LYS A 53 -11.49 -9.72 0.56
N ILE A 54 -11.46 -8.61 -0.19
CA ILE A 54 -10.91 -7.37 0.35
C ILE A 54 -11.79 -6.84 1.49
N ILE A 55 -13.12 -6.90 1.35
CA ILE A 55 -14.06 -6.48 2.39
C ILE A 55 -13.92 -7.38 3.63
N ASP A 56 -13.91 -8.70 3.46
CA ASP A 56 -13.81 -9.64 4.58
C ASP A 56 -12.46 -9.54 5.29
N GLY A 57 -11.37 -9.42 4.54
CA GLY A 57 -10.04 -9.23 5.10
C GLY A 57 -9.89 -7.93 5.89
N LEU A 58 -10.44 -6.83 5.36
CA LEU A 58 -10.45 -5.55 6.07
C LEU A 58 -11.28 -5.61 7.35
N MET A 59 -12.44 -6.26 7.32
CA MET A 59 -13.26 -6.45 8.52
C MET A 59 -12.53 -7.26 9.60
N GLY A 60 -11.83 -8.34 9.21
CA GLY A 60 -11.01 -9.12 10.14
C GLY A 60 -9.90 -8.29 10.78
N ALA A 61 -9.13 -7.55 9.97
CA ALA A 61 -8.04 -6.70 10.46
C ALA A 61 -8.55 -5.56 11.37
N ILE A 62 -9.66 -4.90 11.00
CA ILE A 62 -10.29 -3.85 11.81
C ILE A 62 -10.77 -4.42 13.14
N SER A 63 -11.47 -5.56 13.15
CA SER A 63 -11.92 -6.24 14.37
C SER A 63 -10.74 -6.58 15.30
N ALA A 64 -9.67 -7.15 14.74
CA ALA A 64 -8.47 -7.46 15.50
C ALA A 64 -7.82 -6.22 16.14
N ALA A 65 -7.84 -5.08 15.44
CA ALA A 65 -7.34 -3.81 15.95
C ALA A 65 -8.23 -3.26 17.08
N VAL A 66 -9.56 -3.26 16.90
CA VAL A 66 -10.54 -2.81 17.90
C VAL A 66 -10.41 -3.59 19.21
N GLU A 67 -10.19 -4.90 19.13
CA GLU A 67 -10.03 -5.77 20.30
C GLU A 67 -8.71 -5.55 21.06
N ARG A 68 -7.63 -5.13 20.36
CA ARG A 68 -6.26 -5.17 20.89
C ARG A 68 -5.62 -3.82 21.14
N ILE A 69 -6.18 -2.74 20.57
CA ILE A 69 -5.63 -1.39 20.67
C ILE A 69 -6.57 -0.55 21.52
N ASP A 70 -6.03 0.02 22.60
CA ASP A 70 -6.71 1.00 23.44
C ASP A 70 -6.05 2.38 23.23
N LEU A 71 -6.79 3.29 22.60
CA LEU A 71 -6.33 4.65 22.35
C LEU A 71 -6.16 5.49 23.62
N GLY A 72 -6.82 5.11 24.72
CA GLY A 72 -6.67 5.78 26.01
C GLY A 72 -5.26 5.63 26.60
N SER A 73 -4.58 4.54 26.26
CA SER A 73 -3.20 4.26 26.68
C SER A 73 -2.16 4.47 25.57
N HIS A 74 -2.58 4.93 24.40
CA HIS A 74 -1.72 5.02 23.19
C HIS A 74 -0.97 6.35 23.11
N SER A 75 0.32 6.28 22.73
CA SER A 75 1.16 7.47 22.45
C SER A 75 1.96 7.31 21.16
N GLY A 76 2.09 8.36 20.37
CA GLY A 76 2.88 8.42 19.13
C GLY A 76 2.74 9.81 18.49
N VAL A 77 3.69 10.18 17.64
CA VAL A 77 3.77 11.55 17.07
C VAL A 77 2.76 11.82 15.95
N HIS A 78 2.25 10.78 15.31
CA HIS A 78 1.30 10.93 14.21
C HIS A 78 -0.13 11.14 14.73
N PRO A 79 -0.91 12.12 14.21
CA PRO A 79 -2.31 12.31 14.59
C PRO A 79 -3.16 11.11 14.14
N ARG A 80 -4.13 10.71 14.96
CA ARG A 80 -5.00 9.57 14.75
C ARG A 80 -6.44 9.84 15.16
N VAL A 81 -7.35 9.05 14.63
CA VAL A 81 -8.78 9.08 14.94
C VAL A 81 -9.22 7.76 15.57
N GLY A 82 -8.55 6.65 15.23
CA GLY A 82 -8.95 5.32 15.64
C GLY A 82 -7.84 4.30 15.79
N ALA A 83 -8.17 3.16 16.39
CA ALA A 83 -7.35 1.96 16.44
C ALA A 83 -7.05 1.45 15.03
N ALA A 84 -8.07 1.29 14.19
CA ALA A 84 -7.98 1.30 12.73
C ALA A 84 -8.22 2.74 12.28
N ASP A 85 -7.13 3.48 12.00
CA ASP A 85 -7.20 4.93 11.81
C ASP A 85 -7.73 5.30 10.42
N VAL A 86 -7.08 4.79 9.36
CA VAL A 86 -7.44 5.09 7.98
C VAL A 86 -7.42 3.80 7.16
N VAL A 87 -8.51 3.51 6.48
CA VAL A 87 -8.70 2.31 5.64
C VAL A 87 -9.02 2.76 4.21
N PRO A 88 -7.99 3.02 3.39
CA PRO A 88 -8.18 3.40 2.00
C PRO A 88 -8.43 2.16 1.14
N ILE A 89 -9.36 2.26 0.18
CA ILE A 89 -9.55 1.28 -0.88
C ILE A 89 -9.12 1.92 -2.20
N ILE A 90 -8.20 1.26 -2.90
CA ILE A 90 -7.49 1.75 -4.07
C ILE A 90 -7.82 0.83 -5.23
N PRO A 91 -8.42 1.31 -6.32
CA PRO A 91 -8.68 0.47 -7.47
C PRO A 91 -7.39 0.12 -8.20
N LEU A 92 -7.26 -1.14 -8.61
CA LEU A 92 -6.14 -1.65 -9.40
C LEU A 92 -6.59 -2.02 -10.82
N GLY A 93 -5.67 -1.92 -11.77
CA GLY A 93 -5.93 -2.25 -13.17
C GLY A 93 -7.03 -1.38 -13.78
N ASP A 94 -8.09 -2.01 -14.29
CA ASP A 94 -9.21 -1.35 -14.95
C ASP A 94 -10.40 -1.06 -14.00
N THR A 95 -10.23 -1.34 -12.70
CA THR A 95 -11.25 -1.09 -11.68
C THR A 95 -11.49 0.41 -11.51
N SER A 96 -12.74 0.82 -11.40
CA SER A 96 -13.11 2.22 -11.27
C SER A 96 -12.96 2.73 -9.83
N LEU A 97 -12.80 4.05 -9.68
CA LEU A 97 -12.86 4.70 -8.36
C LEU A 97 -14.24 4.56 -7.71
N GLU A 98 -15.31 4.50 -8.50
CA GLU A 98 -16.66 4.31 -7.98
C GLU A 98 -16.81 2.90 -7.39
N ALA A 99 -16.29 1.86 -8.04
CA ALA A 99 -16.28 0.50 -7.46
C ALA A 99 -15.50 0.45 -6.14
N ALA A 100 -14.38 1.18 -6.05
CA ALA A 100 -13.63 1.30 -4.80
C ALA A 100 -14.42 2.05 -3.71
N ARG A 101 -15.20 3.07 -4.10
CA ARG A 101 -16.10 3.78 -3.17
C ARG A 101 -17.21 2.89 -2.65
N GLU A 102 -17.83 2.11 -3.52
CA GLU A 102 -18.87 1.14 -3.13
C GLU A 102 -18.31 0.10 -2.14
N ALA A 103 -17.11 -0.42 -2.38
CA ALA A 103 -16.43 -1.32 -1.47
C ALA A 103 -16.12 -0.64 -0.11
N ALA A 104 -15.66 0.63 -0.12
CA ALA A 104 -15.41 1.40 1.09
C ALA A 104 -16.70 1.59 1.91
N HIS A 105 -17.81 1.92 1.26
CA HIS A 105 -19.11 2.02 1.92
C HIS A 105 -19.60 0.67 2.48
N ALA A 106 -19.32 -0.44 1.79
CA ALA A 106 -19.63 -1.77 2.30
C ALA A 106 -18.85 -2.09 3.59
N VAL A 107 -17.55 -1.80 3.61
CA VAL A 107 -16.71 -1.94 4.82
C VAL A 107 -17.24 -1.05 5.95
N GLY A 108 -17.46 0.25 5.69
CA GLY A 108 -17.92 1.18 6.70
C GLY A 108 -19.27 0.78 7.32
N ARG A 109 -20.23 0.34 6.52
CA ARG A 109 -21.52 -0.16 7.03
C ARG A 109 -21.34 -1.39 7.93
N ARG A 110 -20.46 -2.33 7.56
CA ARG A 110 -20.18 -3.51 8.39
C ARG A 110 -19.45 -3.13 9.68
N VAL A 111 -18.48 -2.21 9.64
CA VAL A 111 -17.79 -1.72 10.84
C VAL A 111 -18.80 -1.16 11.86
N TRP A 112 -19.71 -0.31 11.41
CA TRP A 112 -20.74 0.22 12.32
C TRP A 112 -21.70 -0.88 12.81
N ALA A 113 -22.19 -1.73 11.93
CA ALA A 113 -23.17 -2.75 12.28
C ALA A 113 -22.62 -3.84 13.20
N GLU A 114 -21.37 -4.30 12.96
CA GLU A 114 -20.78 -5.45 13.65
C GLU A 114 -19.91 -5.05 14.85
N LEU A 115 -19.21 -3.90 14.79
CA LEU A 115 -18.24 -3.48 15.81
C LEU A 115 -18.70 -2.24 16.61
N GLN A 116 -19.78 -1.55 16.20
CA GLN A 116 -20.28 -0.32 16.81
C GLN A 116 -19.21 0.81 16.91
N VAL A 117 -18.22 0.77 16.01
CA VAL A 117 -17.21 1.82 15.87
C VAL A 117 -17.70 2.87 14.90
N PRO A 118 -17.79 4.17 15.26
CA PRO A 118 -18.20 5.23 14.36
C PRO A 118 -17.31 5.33 13.12
N VAL A 119 -17.92 5.65 11.97
CA VAL A 119 -17.26 5.68 10.67
C VAL A 119 -17.33 7.07 10.06
N TYR A 120 -16.21 7.54 9.55
CA TYR A 120 -16.12 8.67 8.63
C TYR A 120 -15.83 8.15 7.22
N PHE A 121 -16.60 8.58 6.24
CA PHE A 121 -16.25 8.38 4.84
C PHE A 121 -15.40 9.53 4.32
N TYR A 122 -14.38 9.22 3.52
CA TYR A 122 -13.49 10.22 2.95
C TYR A 122 -13.04 9.84 1.53
N GLY A 123 -12.47 10.80 0.81
CA GLY A 123 -11.88 10.58 -0.50
C GLY A 123 -12.85 10.78 -1.65
N HIS A 124 -12.85 9.85 -2.62
CA HIS A 124 -13.63 10.00 -3.84
C HIS A 124 -15.14 10.04 -3.57
N GLY A 125 -15.79 11.12 -3.99
CA GLY A 125 -17.22 11.31 -3.82
C GLY A 125 -17.67 11.75 -2.40
N GLU A 126 -16.74 11.93 -1.46
CA GLU A 126 -17.04 12.31 -0.08
C GLU A 126 -16.69 13.77 0.20
N GLY A 127 -17.44 14.40 1.11
CA GLY A 127 -17.28 15.82 1.43
C GLY A 127 -16.19 16.12 2.48
N ALA A 128 -15.89 15.15 3.37
CA ALA A 128 -14.93 15.35 4.44
C ALA A 128 -13.51 14.98 4.01
N THR A 129 -12.53 15.80 4.43
CA THR A 129 -11.11 15.45 4.30
C THR A 129 -10.59 14.85 5.62
N LEU A 130 -9.53 14.02 5.54
CA LEU A 130 -8.87 13.52 6.75
C LEU A 130 -8.38 14.64 7.68
N ALA A 131 -8.01 15.81 7.11
CA ALA A 131 -7.61 16.96 7.88
C ALA A 131 -8.80 17.58 8.65
N ASP A 132 -9.99 17.61 8.05
CA ASP A 132 -11.22 18.09 8.71
C ASP A 132 -11.66 17.16 9.82
N ILE A 133 -11.63 15.85 9.55
CA ILE A 133 -11.97 14.81 10.53
C ILE A 133 -11.04 14.90 11.75
N ARG A 134 -9.73 14.94 11.52
CA ARG A 134 -8.72 15.03 12.59
C ARG A 134 -8.78 16.35 13.38
N ALA A 135 -9.27 17.41 12.76
CA ALA A 135 -9.50 18.69 13.41
C ALA A 135 -10.86 18.79 14.13
N GLY A 136 -11.66 17.71 14.14
CA GLY A 136 -12.98 17.69 14.75
C GLY A 136 -14.02 18.56 14.05
N ARG A 137 -13.80 18.93 12.78
CA ARG A 137 -14.72 19.75 11.98
C ARG A 137 -15.82 18.94 11.29
N SER A 138 -15.69 17.61 11.29
CA SER A 138 -16.67 16.69 10.71
C SER A 138 -17.28 15.82 11.79
N ARG A 139 -18.52 15.35 11.57
CA ARG A 139 -19.17 14.32 12.39
C ARG A 139 -19.04 12.97 11.67
N PRO A 140 -19.08 11.84 12.40
CA PRO A 140 -19.19 10.53 11.77
C PRO A 140 -20.39 10.43 10.84
N ASP A 141 -20.22 9.76 9.71
CA ASP A 141 -21.29 9.47 8.76
C ASP A 141 -22.16 8.31 9.24
N LEU A 142 -21.55 7.38 9.99
CA LEU A 142 -22.26 6.28 10.65
C LEU A 142 -21.90 6.27 12.14
N GLY A 143 -22.89 6.15 13.00
CA GLY A 143 -22.72 6.23 14.45
C GLY A 143 -22.45 7.64 14.95
N GLY A 144 -21.94 7.76 16.20
CA GLY A 144 -21.64 9.03 16.82
C GLY A 144 -22.86 9.77 17.40
N PRO A 145 -22.68 10.99 17.95
CA PRO A 145 -21.45 11.79 17.93
C PRO A 145 -20.35 11.29 18.85
N GLU A 146 -20.68 10.42 19.81
CA GLU A 146 -19.67 9.84 20.71
C GLU A 146 -18.85 8.79 19.99
N LEU A 147 -17.52 8.87 20.16
CA LEU A 147 -16.59 7.89 19.59
C LEU A 147 -16.53 6.63 20.47
N HIS A 148 -16.08 5.53 19.90
CA HIS A 148 -15.88 4.29 20.66
C HIS A 148 -14.80 4.50 21.75
N SER A 149 -15.06 4.05 22.98
CA SER A 149 -14.29 4.39 24.16
C SER A 149 -12.79 4.04 24.09
N THR A 150 -12.46 2.92 23.45
CA THR A 150 -11.08 2.47 23.28
C THR A 150 -10.59 2.54 21.84
N ALA A 151 -11.46 2.30 20.86
CA ALA A 151 -11.09 2.23 19.45
C ALA A 151 -11.26 3.55 18.70
N GLY A 152 -11.91 4.57 19.26
CA GLY A 152 -12.15 5.86 18.60
C GLY A 152 -13.14 5.75 17.45
N ALA A 153 -12.74 6.08 16.23
CA ALA A 153 -13.51 5.94 15.01
C ALA A 153 -12.61 5.47 13.87
N VAL A 154 -13.18 5.00 12.77
CA VAL A 154 -12.43 4.61 11.58
C VAL A 154 -12.75 5.53 10.40
N CYS A 155 -11.71 5.94 9.65
CA CYS A 155 -11.87 6.65 8.38
C CYS A 155 -11.76 5.64 7.24
N VAL A 156 -12.86 5.38 6.52
CA VAL A 156 -12.89 4.46 5.38
C VAL A 156 -13.15 5.26 4.11
N GLY A 157 -12.41 4.98 3.03
CA GLY A 157 -12.67 5.74 1.81
C GLY A 157 -11.93 5.24 0.58
N ALA A 158 -12.34 5.73 -0.59
CA ALA A 158 -11.72 5.41 -1.85
C ALA A 158 -10.80 6.52 -2.33
N ARG A 159 -9.63 6.15 -2.85
CA ARG A 159 -8.69 7.09 -3.45
C ARG A 159 -7.84 6.42 -4.53
N ARG A 160 -7.19 7.21 -5.36
CA ARG A 160 -6.11 6.70 -6.23
C ARG A 160 -4.89 6.29 -5.41
N GLY A 161 -4.02 5.49 -5.98
CA GLY A 161 -2.72 5.18 -5.42
C GLY A 161 -1.93 6.46 -5.12
N LEU A 162 -1.15 6.44 -4.07
CA LEU A 162 -0.19 7.48 -3.73
C LEU A 162 1.07 6.83 -3.16
N LEU A 163 2.18 7.54 -3.21
CA LEU A 163 3.41 7.16 -2.52
C LEU A 163 3.59 8.02 -1.27
N ALA A 164 3.69 7.39 -0.12
CA ALA A 164 4.13 8.05 1.10
C ALA A 164 5.66 8.03 1.15
N PHE A 165 6.27 9.20 1.04
CA PHE A 165 7.71 9.39 0.90
C PHE A 165 8.21 10.38 1.94
N ASN A 166 9.14 9.95 2.78
CA ASN A 166 9.69 10.73 3.87
C ASN A 166 11.19 10.98 3.65
N VAL A 167 11.66 12.13 4.10
CA VAL A 167 13.07 12.51 4.08
C VAL A 167 13.47 13.07 5.44
N ILE A 168 14.55 12.58 6.03
CA ILE A 168 15.14 13.18 7.22
C ILE A 168 15.88 14.45 6.81
N LEU A 169 15.69 15.52 7.56
CA LEU A 169 16.34 16.81 7.34
C LEU A 169 17.45 16.99 8.38
N TYR A 170 18.63 17.42 7.92
CA TYR A 170 19.72 17.83 8.78
C TYR A 170 19.73 19.35 8.94
N ASP A 171 20.32 19.84 9.99
CA ASP A 171 20.49 21.26 10.32
C ASP A 171 19.23 22.13 10.11
N THR A 172 18.07 21.53 10.36
CA THR A 172 16.75 22.14 10.11
C THR A 172 15.91 22.07 11.37
N ASP A 173 15.52 23.22 11.91
CA ASP A 173 14.57 23.27 13.01
C ASP A 173 13.11 23.09 12.53
N MET A 174 12.20 22.90 13.48
CA MET A 174 10.77 22.69 13.15
C MET A 174 10.09 23.89 12.48
N VAL A 175 10.59 25.12 12.68
CA VAL A 175 10.03 26.33 12.03
C VAL A 175 10.40 26.31 10.55
N ALA A 176 11.67 26.09 10.25
CA ALA A 176 12.18 25.95 8.89
C ALA A 176 11.56 24.74 8.18
N ALA A 177 11.45 23.59 8.85
CA ALA A 177 10.84 22.40 8.30
C ALA A 177 9.36 22.58 7.93
N ARG A 178 8.58 23.28 8.76
CA ARG A 178 7.18 23.63 8.46
C ARG A 178 7.06 24.60 7.29
N ALA A 179 7.99 25.56 7.19
CA ALA A 179 8.05 26.47 6.04
C ALA A 179 8.40 25.71 4.76
N LEU A 180 9.37 24.79 4.82
CA LEU A 180 9.75 23.90 3.71
C LEU A 180 8.56 23.01 3.29
N ALA A 181 7.92 22.34 4.25
CA ALA A 181 6.74 21.51 3.97
C ALA A 181 5.63 22.32 3.25
N ARG A 182 5.42 23.56 3.66
CA ARG A 182 4.48 24.47 2.96
C ARG A 182 4.93 24.77 1.55
N ALA A 183 6.21 25.06 1.34
CA ALA A 183 6.77 25.39 0.03
C ALA A 183 6.79 24.20 -0.95
N MET A 184 6.75 22.95 -0.45
CA MET A 184 6.68 21.76 -1.26
C MET A 184 5.26 21.40 -1.73
N ARG A 185 4.22 21.89 -1.05
CA ARG A 185 2.82 21.53 -1.35
C ARG A 185 2.30 22.14 -2.64
N GLU A 186 1.55 21.38 -3.42
CA GLU A 186 0.79 21.89 -4.57
C GLU A 186 -0.13 23.06 -4.18
N SER A 187 -0.81 22.98 -3.04
CA SER A 187 -1.70 24.04 -2.52
C SER A 187 -1.01 25.38 -2.24
N SER A 188 0.31 25.42 -2.25
CA SER A 188 1.12 26.63 -2.03
C SER A 188 2.03 26.92 -3.23
N ALA A 189 1.62 26.52 -4.43
CA ALA A 189 2.38 26.63 -5.68
C ALA A 189 3.73 25.87 -5.67
N GLY A 190 3.84 24.81 -4.86
CA GLY A 190 4.97 23.88 -4.86
C GLY A 190 4.83 22.82 -5.97
N LEU A 191 5.39 21.63 -5.71
CA LEU A 191 5.35 20.51 -6.66
C LEU A 191 3.92 19.98 -6.86
N ARG A 192 3.58 19.66 -8.08
CA ARG A 192 2.26 19.14 -8.44
C ARG A 192 2.05 17.75 -7.84
N GLY A 193 0.86 17.53 -7.28
CA GLY A 193 0.54 16.25 -6.66
C GLY A 193 1.27 15.97 -5.35
N VAL A 194 1.81 16.99 -4.67
CA VAL A 194 2.51 16.84 -3.39
C VAL A 194 1.71 17.44 -2.25
N GLN A 195 1.50 16.64 -1.21
CA GLN A 195 1.14 17.06 0.14
C GLN A 195 2.34 16.83 1.04
N ALA A 196 2.60 17.74 1.99
CA ALA A 196 3.76 17.65 2.87
C ALA A 196 3.44 18.13 4.28
N LEU A 197 4.02 17.47 5.28
CA LEU A 197 4.03 17.84 6.69
C LEU A 197 5.44 17.72 7.24
N ALA A 198 5.73 18.41 8.33
CA ALA A 198 6.95 18.24 9.08
C ALA A 198 6.65 17.67 10.46
N PHE A 199 7.45 16.69 10.88
CA PHE A 199 7.36 16.03 12.18
C PHE A 199 8.71 16.11 12.90
N GLU A 200 8.64 16.28 14.22
CA GLU A 200 9.76 16.05 15.11
C GLU A 200 9.69 14.60 15.60
N LEU A 201 10.72 13.84 15.32
CA LEU A 201 10.88 12.44 15.73
C LEU A 201 11.71 12.34 17.03
N PRO A 202 11.66 11.21 17.73
CA PRO A 202 12.53 10.96 18.89
C PRO A 202 14.01 11.23 18.57
N GLY A 203 14.73 11.83 19.53
CA GLY A 203 16.13 12.24 19.34
C GLY A 203 16.31 13.51 18.53
N SER A 204 15.32 14.39 18.54
CA SER A 204 15.35 15.71 17.84
C SER A 204 15.61 15.60 16.34
N ARG A 205 15.28 14.47 15.72
CA ARG A 205 15.31 14.32 14.27
C ARG A 205 14.10 15.04 13.65
N VAL A 206 14.33 15.71 12.55
CA VAL A 206 13.25 16.37 11.80
C VAL A 206 12.97 15.60 10.51
N GLN A 207 11.71 15.31 10.27
CA GLN A 207 11.27 14.57 9.09
C GLN A 207 10.32 15.43 8.26
N LEU A 208 10.59 15.50 6.95
CA LEU A 208 9.65 15.96 5.95
C LEU A 208 8.87 14.74 5.44
N SER A 209 7.57 14.68 5.73
CA SER A 209 6.69 13.59 5.32
C SER A 209 5.79 14.07 4.19
N MET A 210 5.76 13.33 3.09
CA MET A 210 5.07 13.72 1.86
C MET A 210 4.19 12.58 1.34
N ASN A 211 3.03 12.96 0.78
CA ASN A 211 2.21 12.09 -0.06
C ASN A 211 2.30 12.58 -1.51
N LEU A 212 2.81 11.74 -2.39
CA LEU A 212 2.89 11.99 -3.82
C LEU A 212 1.70 11.27 -4.48
N PHE A 213 0.70 12.03 -4.96
CA PHE A 213 -0.55 11.47 -5.49
C PHE A 213 -0.73 11.68 -7.02
N ARG A 214 0.28 12.24 -7.69
CA ARG A 214 0.38 12.36 -9.15
C ARG A 214 1.76 11.92 -9.63
N LEU A 215 2.02 10.62 -9.52
CA LEU A 215 3.33 10.03 -9.78
C LEU A 215 3.81 10.16 -11.23
N ASN A 216 2.90 10.47 -12.16
CA ASN A 216 3.22 10.83 -13.54
C ASN A 216 3.63 12.31 -13.71
N GLU A 217 3.48 13.14 -12.69
CA GLU A 217 3.85 14.56 -12.69
C GLU A 217 4.97 14.87 -11.69
N THR A 218 5.03 14.14 -10.57
CA THR A 218 6.08 14.32 -9.55
C THR A 218 6.48 12.98 -8.97
N THR A 219 7.71 12.58 -9.22
CA THR A 219 8.37 11.38 -8.71
C THR A 219 9.22 11.69 -7.47
N PRO A 220 9.67 10.68 -6.68
CA PRO A 220 10.65 10.89 -5.63
C PRO A 220 11.92 11.61 -6.10
N ALA A 221 12.42 11.28 -7.29
CA ALA A 221 13.61 11.93 -7.85
C ALA A 221 13.42 13.43 -8.05
N GLU A 222 12.24 13.86 -8.52
CA GLU A 222 11.92 15.29 -8.67
C GLU A 222 11.77 16.00 -7.32
N VAL A 223 11.24 15.30 -6.31
CA VAL A 223 11.19 15.82 -4.94
C VAL A 223 12.61 16.05 -4.40
N ILE A 224 13.49 15.07 -4.54
CA ILE A 224 14.89 15.17 -4.10
C ILE A 224 15.61 16.29 -4.84
N ALA A 225 15.46 16.40 -6.15
CA ALA A 225 16.05 17.49 -6.95
C ALA A 225 15.56 18.88 -6.48
N GLU A 226 14.29 19.01 -6.13
CA GLU A 226 13.73 20.26 -5.59
C GLU A 226 14.32 20.60 -4.21
N LEU A 227 14.46 19.61 -3.31
CA LEU A 227 15.08 19.82 -2.00
C LEU A 227 16.55 20.25 -2.15
N GLN A 228 17.30 19.61 -3.06
CA GLN A 228 18.69 19.98 -3.39
C GLN A 228 18.78 21.41 -3.93
N ARG A 229 17.89 21.79 -4.84
CA ARG A 229 17.86 23.14 -5.40
C ARG A 229 17.58 24.21 -4.34
N ARG A 230 16.88 23.86 -3.26
CA ARG A 230 16.64 24.72 -2.10
C ARG A 230 17.79 24.73 -1.10
N GLY A 231 18.85 23.96 -1.33
CA GLY A 231 20.00 23.88 -0.42
C GLY A 231 19.71 23.11 0.87
N VAL A 232 18.72 22.19 0.85
CA VAL A 232 18.34 21.38 2.03
C VAL A 232 19.33 20.23 2.18
N GLU A 233 19.94 20.09 3.36
CA GLU A 233 20.70 18.92 3.72
C GLU A 233 19.79 17.76 4.11
N MET A 234 19.92 16.65 3.38
CA MET A 234 19.03 15.50 3.50
C MET A 234 19.78 14.28 4.05
N GLY A 235 19.10 13.56 4.93
CA GLY A 235 19.51 12.25 5.41
C GLY A 235 18.79 11.11 4.71
N ALA A 236 18.40 10.10 5.50
CA ALA A 236 17.76 8.91 4.98
C ALA A 236 16.39 9.22 4.33
N GLU A 237 16.15 8.58 3.18
CA GLU A 237 14.86 8.51 2.51
C GLU A 237 14.11 7.27 3.01
N GLN A 238 12.79 7.38 3.11
CA GLN A 238 11.91 6.29 3.51
C GLN A 238 10.66 6.26 2.64
N VAL A 239 10.37 5.09 2.10
CA VAL A 239 9.03 4.76 1.55
C VAL A 239 8.21 4.09 2.65
N VAL A 240 7.00 4.56 2.90
CA VAL A 240 6.06 3.94 3.84
C VAL A 240 5.05 3.10 3.05
N GLY A 241 4.97 1.81 3.38
CA GLY A 241 4.21 0.84 2.61
C GLY A 241 4.92 0.48 1.29
N LEU A 242 4.16 0.22 0.24
CA LEU A 242 4.67 -0.20 -1.05
C LEU A 242 4.76 0.97 -2.04
N SER A 243 5.77 0.93 -2.90
CA SER A 243 5.95 1.88 -3.99
C SER A 243 5.45 1.27 -5.30
N PRO A 244 4.58 1.95 -6.07
CA PRO A 244 4.38 1.58 -7.46
C PRO A 244 5.69 1.64 -8.24
N ALA A 245 5.91 0.69 -9.16
CA ALA A 245 7.13 0.64 -9.98
C ALA A 245 7.38 1.94 -10.76
N LEU A 246 6.33 2.67 -11.11
CA LEU A 246 6.40 3.99 -11.77
C LEU A 246 7.12 5.05 -10.90
N ALA A 247 7.12 4.87 -9.58
CA ALA A 247 7.75 5.78 -8.62
C ALA A 247 8.93 5.09 -7.89
N ALA A 248 9.57 4.13 -8.55
CA ALA A 248 10.69 3.38 -7.99
C ALA A 248 11.84 4.32 -7.57
N THR A 249 12.40 4.04 -6.40
CA THR A 249 13.53 4.75 -5.80
C THR A 249 14.34 3.71 -5.00
N PRO A 250 15.65 3.90 -4.76
CA PRO A 250 16.42 2.98 -3.92
C PRO A 250 15.80 2.71 -2.54
N ALA A 251 15.08 3.68 -1.97
CA ALA A 251 14.34 3.49 -0.72
C ALA A 251 13.15 2.50 -0.83
N ALA A 252 12.78 2.09 -2.04
CA ALA A 252 11.73 1.12 -2.33
C ALA A 252 12.26 -0.27 -2.71
N ASP A 253 13.56 -0.54 -2.55
CA ASP A 253 14.15 -1.85 -2.83
C ASP A 253 13.43 -2.96 -2.04
N GLY A 254 12.97 -4.00 -2.76
CA GLY A 254 12.17 -5.09 -2.20
C GLY A 254 10.75 -4.68 -1.77
N ARG A 255 10.29 -3.47 -2.13
CA ARG A 255 8.99 -2.90 -1.73
C ARG A 255 8.16 -2.41 -2.92
N LEU A 256 8.39 -2.97 -4.11
CA LEU A 256 7.59 -2.65 -5.29
C LEU A 256 6.21 -3.33 -5.19
N LEU A 257 5.14 -2.55 -5.31
CA LEU A 257 3.75 -3.01 -5.26
C LEU A 257 3.52 -4.17 -6.23
N GLU A 258 3.92 -4.00 -7.48
CA GLU A 258 3.75 -5.00 -8.53
C GLU A 258 4.54 -6.29 -8.25
N GLY A 259 5.74 -6.16 -7.66
CA GLY A 259 6.54 -7.29 -7.21
C GLY A 259 5.86 -8.09 -6.12
N ARG A 260 5.30 -7.41 -5.13
CA ARG A 260 4.55 -8.04 -4.03
C ARG A 260 3.24 -8.67 -4.51
N MET A 261 2.51 -8.05 -5.44
CA MET A 261 1.32 -8.62 -6.06
C MET A 261 1.64 -9.91 -6.81
N ALA A 262 2.67 -9.91 -7.66
CA ALA A 262 3.10 -11.09 -8.40
C ALA A 262 3.64 -12.19 -7.46
N SER A 263 4.36 -11.82 -6.40
CA SER A 263 4.80 -12.70 -5.32
C SER A 263 3.62 -13.41 -4.63
N ALA A 264 2.62 -12.65 -4.22
CA ALA A 264 1.43 -13.20 -3.56
C ALA A 264 0.69 -14.20 -4.46
N ALA A 265 0.56 -13.90 -5.75
CA ALA A 265 -0.06 -14.81 -6.72
C ALA A 265 0.78 -16.08 -6.95
N ALA A 266 2.11 -15.98 -6.98
CA ALA A 266 3.01 -17.13 -7.09
C ALA A 266 2.96 -18.01 -5.83
N ALA A 267 2.92 -17.42 -4.64
CA ALA A 267 2.79 -18.12 -3.37
C ALA A 267 1.46 -18.89 -3.28
N GLU A 268 0.36 -18.26 -3.67
CA GLU A 268 -0.95 -18.94 -3.73
C GLU A 268 -0.97 -20.05 -4.78
N GLY A 269 -0.35 -19.84 -5.94
CA GLY A 269 -0.16 -20.87 -6.95
C GLY A 269 0.64 -22.06 -6.41
N SER A 270 1.72 -21.78 -5.67
CA SER A 270 2.53 -22.81 -4.97
C SER A 270 1.67 -23.64 -4.01
N ARG A 271 0.89 -22.99 -3.16
CA ARG A 271 -0.02 -23.65 -2.20
C ARG A 271 -1.04 -24.54 -2.92
N ARG A 272 -1.69 -24.05 -3.98
CA ARG A 272 -2.66 -24.81 -4.78
C ARG A 272 -2.04 -26.01 -5.48
N CYS A 273 -0.80 -25.90 -5.96
CA CYS A 273 -0.05 -27.02 -6.51
C CYS A 273 0.26 -28.07 -5.42
N ALA A 274 0.71 -27.65 -4.25
CA ALA A 274 0.99 -28.57 -3.14
C ALA A 274 -0.25 -29.37 -2.70
N ASP A 275 -1.44 -28.77 -2.78
CA ASP A 275 -2.71 -29.44 -2.46
C ASP A 275 -3.09 -30.56 -3.44
N ARG A 276 -2.51 -30.58 -4.67
CA ARG A 276 -2.77 -31.61 -5.71
C ARG A 276 -2.15 -32.97 -5.41
N ARG A 277 -1.11 -33.01 -4.57
CA ARG A 277 -0.44 -34.23 -4.04
C ARG A 277 0.16 -35.18 -5.08
N ASP A 278 0.50 -34.71 -6.27
CA ASP A 278 1.26 -35.47 -7.27
C ASP A 278 2.67 -34.88 -7.42
N GLU A 279 3.60 -35.64 -7.98
CA GLU A 279 5.03 -35.28 -8.07
C GLU A 279 5.27 -34.05 -8.96
N GLU A 280 4.50 -33.92 -10.04
CA GLU A 280 4.65 -32.78 -10.97
C GLU A 280 4.24 -31.47 -10.31
N HIS A 281 3.08 -31.45 -9.67
CA HIS A 281 2.62 -30.28 -8.94
C HIS A 281 3.48 -29.99 -7.70
N ALA A 282 3.99 -31.02 -7.01
CA ALA A 282 4.92 -30.82 -5.89
C ALA A 282 6.23 -30.13 -6.34
N ALA A 283 6.81 -30.57 -7.47
CA ALA A 283 8.00 -29.95 -8.03
C ALA A 283 7.72 -28.49 -8.49
N LEU A 284 6.56 -28.24 -9.08
CA LEU A 284 6.13 -26.91 -9.48
C LEU A 284 5.89 -26.00 -8.25
N ALA A 285 5.29 -26.51 -7.17
CA ALA A 285 5.09 -25.76 -5.93
C ALA A 285 6.40 -25.21 -5.38
N VAL A 286 7.47 -26.00 -5.34
CA VAL A 286 8.79 -25.55 -4.89
C VAL A 286 9.32 -24.41 -5.77
N ARG A 287 9.19 -24.52 -7.10
CA ARG A 287 9.63 -23.49 -8.03
C ARG A 287 8.83 -22.19 -7.88
N LEU A 288 7.51 -22.29 -7.70
CA LEU A 288 6.64 -21.13 -7.48
C LEU A 288 6.93 -20.44 -6.15
N ALA A 289 7.25 -21.18 -5.09
CA ALA A 289 7.66 -20.62 -3.82
C ALA A 289 8.97 -19.80 -3.94
N ALA A 290 9.97 -20.34 -4.63
CA ALA A 290 11.22 -19.63 -4.91
C ALA A 290 10.99 -18.38 -5.79
N GLU A 291 10.09 -18.46 -6.76
CA GLU A 291 9.71 -17.33 -7.60
C GLU A 291 8.99 -16.23 -6.78
N ALA A 292 8.12 -16.61 -5.85
CA ALA A 292 7.46 -15.68 -4.94
C ALA A 292 8.47 -14.90 -4.10
N GLU A 293 9.45 -15.58 -3.51
CA GLU A 293 10.52 -14.93 -2.73
C GLU A 293 11.33 -13.94 -3.58
N ALA A 294 11.68 -14.34 -4.81
CA ALA A 294 12.45 -13.49 -5.70
C ALA A 294 11.68 -12.25 -6.13
N LEU A 295 10.38 -12.37 -6.42
CA LEU A 295 9.50 -11.25 -6.77
C LEU A 295 9.27 -10.30 -5.58
N ALA A 296 9.16 -10.84 -4.37
CA ALA A 296 9.00 -10.04 -3.15
C ALA A 296 10.22 -9.14 -2.85
N ARG A 297 11.38 -9.50 -3.36
CA ARG A 297 12.65 -8.81 -3.12
C ARG A 297 13.21 -8.07 -4.34
N LEU A 298 12.38 -7.82 -5.35
CA LEU A 298 12.83 -7.12 -6.55
C LEU A 298 13.45 -5.75 -6.19
N PRO A 299 14.67 -5.46 -6.69
CA PRO A 299 15.24 -4.12 -6.61
C PRO A 299 14.38 -3.10 -7.35
N ALA A 300 14.48 -1.84 -6.96
CA ALA A 300 13.75 -0.74 -7.57
C ALA A 300 14.54 -0.10 -8.73
N ASP A 301 15.20 -0.93 -9.53
CA ASP A 301 15.92 -0.49 -10.73
C ASP A 301 15.21 -0.93 -12.02
N GLN A 302 15.58 -0.31 -13.13
CA GLN A 302 14.92 -0.48 -14.43
C GLN A 302 14.99 -1.92 -14.97
N ASP A 303 16.12 -2.62 -14.76
CA ASP A 303 16.29 -3.98 -15.26
C ASP A 303 15.47 -4.98 -14.44
N ALA A 304 15.42 -4.80 -13.11
CA ALA A 304 14.58 -5.61 -12.23
C ALA A 304 13.09 -5.38 -12.50
N ILE A 305 12.66 -4.13 -12.73
CA ILE A 305 11.28 -3.77 -13.09
C ILE A 305 10.88 -4.43 -14.41
N LEU A 306 11.73 -4.39 -15.43
CA LEU A 306 11.50 -5.08 -16.70
C LEU A 306 11.40 -6.59 -16.50
N GLY A 307 12.33 -7.19 -15.75
CA GLY A 307 12.31 -8.61 -15.40
C GLY A 307 11.05 -9.01 -14.61
N GLY A 308 10.57 -8.14 -13.72
CA GLY A 308 9.32 -8.33 -12.98
C GLY A 308 8.09 -8.41 -13.90
N ALA A 309 8.03 -7.54 -14.93
CA ALA A 309 6.97 -7.59 -15.93
C ALA A 309 6.93 -8.90 -16.70
N GLU A 310 8.11 -9.41 -17.10
CA GLU A 310 8.26 -10.68 -17.80
C GLU A 310 7.80 -11.86 -16.94
N ARG A 311 8.24 -11.88 -15.68
CA ARG A 311 7.95 -12.93 -14.70
C ARG A 311 6.46 -12.98 -14.37
N ALA A 312 5.81 -11.83 -14.13
CA ALA A 312 4.37 -11.76 -13.89
C ALA A 312 3.56 -12.30 -15.08
N ALA A 313 3.96 -11.97 -16.31
CA ALA A 313 3.33 -12.49 -17.52
C ALA A 313 3.54 -14.01 -17.70
N ALA A 314 4.74 -14.53 -17.37
CA ALA A 314 5.05 -15.95 -17.44
C ALA A 314 4.24 -16.76 -16.41
N LEU A 315 4.06 -16.23 -15.20
CA LEU A 315 3.27 -16.87 -14.14
C LEU A 315 1.82 -17.16 -14.57
N VAL A 316 1.19 -16.25 -15.33
CA VAL A 316 -0.16 -16.50 -15.89
C VAL A 316 -0.20 -17.80 -16.68
N ARG A 317 0.80 -18.02 -17.55
CA ARG A 317 0.86 -19.24 -18.38
C ARG A 317 1.16 -20.48 -17.56
N VAL A 318 2.14 -20.40 -16.68
CA VAL A 318 2.53 -21.52 -15.80
C VAL A 318 1.35 -21.98 -14.94
N LEU A 319 0.66 -21.05 -14.26
CA LEU A 319 -0.48 -21.39 -13.41
C LEU A 319 -1.67 -21.90 -14.21
N LYS A 320 -1.87 -21.40 -15.44
CA LYS A 320 -2.91 -21.88 -16.34
C LYS A 320 -2.65 -23.32 -16.78
N VAL A 321 -1.42 -23.66 -17.21
CA VAL A 321 -1.03 -25.02 -17.60
C VAL A 321 -1.16 -25.98 -16.42
N ALA A 322 -0.77 -25.57 -15.22
CA ALA A 322 -0.93 -26.34 -14.00
C ALA A 322 -2.41 -26.48 -13.53
N GLY A 323 -3.35 -25.80 -14.18
CA GLY A 323 -4.77 -25.85 -13.80
C GLY A 323 -5.08 -25.28 -12.41
N VAL A 324 -4.27 -24.33 -11.95
CA VAL A 324 -4.42 -23.66 -10.64
C VAL A 324 -4.67 -22.14 -10.74
N LEU A 325 -4.70 -21.61 -11.96
CA LEU A 325 -5.05 -20.20 -12.22
C LEU A 325 -6.58 -20.02 -12.15
N ASP A 326 -7.02 -19.07 -11.37
CA ASP A 326 -8.38 -18.54 -11.40
C ASP A 326 -8.43 -17.09 -11.87
N ASP A 327 -9.63 -16.52 -12.00
CA ASP A 327 -9.83 -15.14 -12.47
C ASP A 327 -9.20 -14.10 -11.54
N GLU A 328 -9.12 -14.39 -10.25
CA GLU A 328 -8.51 -13.46 -9.28
C GLU A 328 -6.99 -13.42 -9.42
N LEU A 329 -6.32 -14.58 -9.44
CA LEU A 329 -4.87 -14.64 -9.67
C LEU A 329 -4.50 -14.08 -11.05
N GLN A 330 -5.31 -14.34 -12.07
CA GLN A 330 -5.11 -13.77 -13.39
C GLN A 330 -5.21 -12.23 -13.36
N SER A 331 -6.18 -11.68 -12.61
CA SER A 331 -6.36 -10.23 -12.47
C SER A 331 -5.19 -9.59 -11.72
N ILE A 332 -4.72 -10.21 -10.64
CA ILE A 332 -3.56 -9.75 -9.84
C ILE A 332 -2.30 -9.71 -10.72
N LEU A 333 -1.97 -10.82 -11.40
CA LEU A 333 -0.79 -10.91 -12.27
C LEU A 333 -0.89 -9.95 -13.46
N GLY A 334 -2.08 -9.81 -14.04
CA GLY A 334 -2.33 -8.87 -15.12
C GLY A 334 -2.14 -7.41 -14.68
N ALA A 335 -2.61 -7.04 -13.50
CA ALA A 335 -2.40 -5.70 -12.94
C ALA A 335 -0.92 -5.45 -12.64
N ALA A 336 -0.21 -6.40 -12.02
CA ALA A 336 1.21 -6.30 -11.75
C ALA A 336 2.03 -6.13 -13.06
N ALA A 337 1.78 -6.97 -14.08
CA ALA A 337 2.46 -6.86 -15.36
C ALA A 337 2.23 -5.50 -16.04
N ARG A 338 1.01 -4.95 -15.98
CA ARG A 338 0.70 -3.62 -16.53
C ARG A 338 1.41 -2.51 -15.76
N GLY A 339 1.44 -2.56 -14.43
CA GLY A 339 2.13 -1.58 -13.59
C GLY A 339 3.64 -1.54 -13.87
N PHE A 340 4.30 -2.68 -13.93
CA PHE A 340 5.70 -2.78 -14.33
C PHE A 340 5.95 -2.21 -15.75
N ARG A 341 5.11 -2.56 -16.72
CA ARG A 341 5.25 -2.05 -18.10
C ARG A 341 5.08 -0.54 -18.18
N ALA A 342 4.16 0.03 -17.42
CA ALA A 342 3.99 1.48 -17.35
C ALA A 342 5.25 2.19 -16.84
N ALA A 343 5.99 1.56 -15.93
CA ALA A 343 7.21 2.11 -15.35
C ALA A 343 8.40 2.12 -16.31
N VAL A 344 8.53 1.11 -17.20
CA VAL A 344 9.67 1.03 -18.14
C VAL A 344 9.48 1.85 -19.40
N GLY A 345 8.25 2.28 -19.71
CA GLY A 345 7.93 3.13 -20.84
C GLY A 345 8.03 2.45 -22.22
N PRO A 346 7.60 3.14 -23.30
CA PRO A 346 7.48 2.55 -24.64
C PRO A 346 8.82 2.22 -25.32
N ALA A 347 9.92 2.86 -24.93
CA ALA A 347 11.24 2.61 -25.53
C ALA A 347 11.75 1.17 -25.29
N THR A 348 11.24 0.48 -24.26
CA THR A 348 11.65 -0.88 -23.88
C THR A 348 10.73 -1.98 -24.44
N GLU A 349 9.66 -1.64 -25.16
CA GLU A 349 8.66 -2.59 -25.66
C GLU A 349 9.28 -3.71 -26.53
N GLY A 350 10.26 -3.37 -27.36
CA GLY A 350 10.97 -4.34 -28.20
C GLY A 350 11.80 -5.34 -27.40
N ILE A 351 12.48 -4.85 -26.36
CA ILE A 351 13.30 -5.66 -25.44
C ILE A 351 12.37 -6.58 -24.63
N TYR A 352 11.28 -6.02 -24.10
CA TYR A 352 10.27 -6.77 -23.37
C TYR A 352 9.72 -7.95 -24.17
N ARG A 353 9.29 -7.74 -25.43
CA ARG A 353 8.78 -8.81 -26.29
C ARG A 353 9.82 -9.91 -26.56
N ALA A 354 11.06 -9.52 -26.80
CA ALA A 354 12.14 -10.48 -27.03
C ALA A 354 12.42 -11.37 -25.79
N ARG A 355 12.42 -10.75 -24.59
CA ARG A 355 12.67 -11.46 -23.34
C ARG A 355 11.49 -12.36 -22.93
N VAL A 356 10.24 -11.92 -23.11
CA VAL A 356 9.05 -12.75 -22.88
C VAL A 356 9.09 -14.00 -23.77
N ASN A 357 9.41 -13.86 -25.06
CA ASN A 357 9.52 -15.00 -25.97
C ASN A 357 10.65 -15.97 -25.57
N ALA A 358 11.78 -15.44 -25.09
CA ALA A 358 12.90 -16.25 -24.61
C ALA A 358 12.55 -16.98 -23.30
N LEU A 359 11.75 -16.37 -22.42
CA LEU A 359 11.29 -16.99 -21.19
C LEU A 359 10.26 -18.11 -21.48
N ASP A 360 9.36 -17.89 -22.44
CA ASP A 360 8.42 -18.91 -22.90
C ASP A 360 9.12 -20.18 -23.38
N ALA A 361 10.21 -20.02 -24.15
CA ALA A 361 11.01 -21.12 -24.63
C ALA A 361 11.75 -21.90 -23.52
N ARG A 362 11.95 -21.29 -22.34
CA ARG A 362 12.57 -21.96 -21.17
C ARG A 362 11.56 -22.62 -20.22
N LEU A 363 10.30 -22.23 -20.29
CA LEU A 363 9.23 -22.74 -19.43
C LEU A 363 8.36 -23.80 -20.14
N ALA A 364 8.47 -23.90 -21.47
CA ALA A 364 7.93 -24.98 -22.26
C ALA A 364 8.83 -26.23 -22.20
#